data_d1130b329e054367243107c1f8036b36
#
_entry.id   d1130b329e054367243107c1f8036b36
#
_cell.length_a   1.000
_cell.length_b   1.000
_cell.length_c   1.000
_cell.angle_alpha   90.00
_cell.angle_beta   90.00
_cell.angle_gamma   90.00
#
_symmetry.space_group_name_H-M   'P 1'
#
loop_
_entity.id
_entity.type
_entity.pdbx_description
1 polymer ?
#
loop_
_entity_poly.entity_id
_entity_poly.type
_entity_poly.pdbx_seq_one_letter_code
_entity_poly.pdbx_strand_id
1 'polypeptide(L)'
;MSAIAEKTLVSPVHIANRRPRFRSDRTSRFTESVIREMTRLAIQFGAVNLAQGYPDFPAPAHIKEAARDAISADINQYAITWGAKPFRDAIAAKYKKWYGLEYDPEREITVCCGSTEGMIASMLGITNPGDEVIVFEPYYENYGPDTLLCDARRVLVSLRAPDWSFDTDELRRAFSPRTKAIILNTPNNPTGKVFSRAELEIIAELCQEFDALAITDEIYEHILYDGATHIPIATLPGMRERSVLVNSMSKTYSVTGWRVGWVLAAPDLTDSIRKVHDFLTVGAAAPLQQAGALALSQPEDYYVHLSEDYGKRRDTLLGILEGAGFRCFRPSGAYYIMTDISGFGYPNDVAFARHLIENVGVASVPGSSFFSDPSHGSHLIRFCFCKKYETLEAAGSRLNRI
;
A
#
# COMPACT_ATOMS: atom_id res chain seq x y z
N MET A 1 -38.55 13.65 -56.42
CA MET A 1 -38.01 12.30 -56.61
C MET A 1 -36.65 12.27 -55.97
N SER A 2 -36.61 11.82 -54.73
CA SER A 2 -35.39 11.75 -53.91
C SER A 2 -34.94 10.30 -53.84
N ALA A 3 -33.73 10.03 -54.28
CA ALA A 3 -33.11 8.70 -54.20
C ALA A 3 -32.54 8.50 -52.78
N ILE A 4 -33.11 7.53 -52.07
CA ILE A 4 -32.61 7.07 -50.79
C ILE A 4 -31.43 6.13 -51.07
N ALA A 5 -30.22 6.53 -50.65
CA ALA A 5 -29.03 5.68 -50.72
C ALA A 5 -29.09 4.62 -49.60
N GLU A 6 -29.16 3.36 -49.98
CA GLU A 6 -28.98 2.22 -49.10
C GLU A 6 -27.57 2.25 -48.48
N LYS A 7 -27.50 2.37 -47.15
CA LYS A 7 -26.31 2.11 -46.40
C LYS A 7 -26.12 0.60 -46.28
N THR A 8 -25.18 0.07 -47.02
CA THR A 8 -24.69 -1.29 -46.88
C THR A 8 -24.13 -1.50 -45.47
N LEU A 9 -24.79 -2.32 -44.66
CA LEU A 9 -24.31 -2.79 -43.38
C LEU A 9 -23.07 -3.68 -43.61
N VAL A 10 -21.91 -3.13 -43.35
CA VAL A 10 -20.67 -3.93 -43.28
C VAL A 10 -20.75 -4.82 -42.06
N SER A 11 -20.83 -6.13 -42.29
CA SER A 11 -20.74 -7.17 -41.25
C SER A 11 -19.54 -6.92 -40.34
N PRO A 12 -19.67 -7.16 -39.01
CA PRO A 12 -18.52 -7.05 -38.11
C PRO A 12 -17.52 -8.14 -38.48
N VAL A 13 -16.41 -7.72 -39.10
CA VAL A 13 -15.24 -8.55 -39.30
C VAL A 13 -14.80 -9.02 -37.92
N HIS A 14 -14.83 -10.32 -37.70
CA HIS A 14 -14.20 -10.98 -36.57
C HIS A 14 -12.75 -10.50 -36.44
N ILE A 15 -12.49 -9.56 -35.55
CA ILE A 15 -11.13 -9.21 -35.11
C ILE A 15 -10.69 -10.29 -34.13
N ALA A 16 -10.41 -11.48 -34.70
CA ALA A 16 -9.74 -12.53 -33.96
C ALA A 16 -8.35 -12.01 -33.54
N ASN A 17 -8.12 -11.89 -32.24
CA ASN A 17 -6.83 -11.92 -31.53
C ASN A 17 -5.61 -11.27 -32.25
N ARG A 18 -5.72 -10.02 -32.69
CA ARG A 18 -4.50 -9.25 -32.97
C ARG A 18 -4.00 -8.65 -31.67
N ARG A 19 -2.89 -9.17 -31.13
CA ARG A 19 -2.13 -8.47 -30.08
C ARG A 19 -1.99 -7.01 -30.48
N PRO A 20 -2.24 -6.03 -29.58
CA PRO A 20 -2.05 -4.63 -29.93
C PRO A 20 -0.61 -4.43 -30.38
N ARG A 21 -0.39 -4.08 -31.64
CA ARG A 21 0.91 -4.08 -32.32
C ARG A 21 2.01 -3.27 -31.61
N PHE A 22 1.63 -2.41 -30.68
CA PHE A 22 2.52 -1.47 -30.01
C PHE A 22 2.45 -1.56 -28.47
N ARG A 23 1.77 -2.53 -27.88
CA ARG A 23 1.70 -2.71 -26.44
C ARG A 23 2.52 -3.91 -26.00
N SER A 24 3.20 -3.78 -24.87
CA SER A 24 3.88 -4.89 -24.22
C SER A 24 2.87 -5.94 -23.73
N ASP A 25 3.20 -7.22 -23.86
CA ASP A 25 2.39 -8.30 -23.29
C ASP A 25 2.24 -8.18 -21.77
N ARG A 26 3.26 -7.63 -21.07
CA ARG A 26 3.22 -7.39 -19.62
C ARG A 26 2.08 -6.44 -19.23
N THR A 27 1.95 -5.30 -19.94
CA THR A 27 0.94 -4.28 -19.61
C THR A 27 -0.49 -4.70 -19.98
N SER A 28 -0.67 -5.76 -20.73
CA SER A 28 -1.99 -6.32 -21.03
C SER A 28 -2.55 -7.21 -19.90
N ARG A 29 -1.74 -7.55 -18.90
CA ARG A 29 -2.08 -8.46 -17.80
C ARG A 29 -2.60 -7.75 -16.55
N PHE A 30 -2.57 -6.43 -16.51
CA PHE A 30 -3.14 -5.63 -15.41
C PHE A 30 -3.85 -4.39 -15.95
N THR A 31 -4.80 -3.89 -15.17
CA THR A 31 -5.61 -2.73 -15.50
C THR A 31 -5.11 -1.48 -14.78
N GLU A 32 -5.72 -0.33 -15.06
CA GLU A 32 -5.53 0.86 -14.25
C GLU A 32 -6.04 0.61 -12.82
N SER A 33 -5.44 1.34 -11.87
CA SER A 33 -5.81 1.32 -10.45
C SER A 33 -7.31 1.65 -10.24
N VAL A 34 -8.03 0.73 -9.61
CA VAL A 34 -9.44 0.94 -9.24
C VAL A 34 -9.58 2.09 -8.23
N ILE A 35 -8.63 2.26 -7.32
CA ILE A 35 -8.61 3.37 -6.36
C ILE A 35 -8.59 4.72 -7.09
N ARG A 36 -7.81 4.84 -8.18
CA ARG A 36 -7.76 6.06 -9.01
C ARG A 36 -9.03 6.26 -9.82
N GLU A 37 -9.62 5.20 -10.33
CA GLU A 37 -10.93 5.27 -11.01
C GLU A 37 -11.99 5.80 -10.06
N MET A 38 -12.11 5.26 -8.85
CA MET A 38 -13.06 5.74 -7.84
C MET A 38 -12.82 7.22 -7.47
N THR A 39 -11.56 7.66 -7.45
CA THR A 39 -11.23 9.07 -7.22
C THR A 39 -11.71 9.98 -8.37
N ARG A 40 -11.53 9.56 -9.63
CA ARG A 40 -12.05 10.33 -10.78
C ARG A 40 -13.57 10.42 -10.77
N LEU A 41 -14.24 9.33 -10.46
CA LEU A 41 -15.70 9.31 -10.31
C LEU A 41 -16.15 10.22 -9.15
N ALA A 42 -15.45 10.20 -8.01
CA ALA A 42 -15.74 11.09 -6.89
C ALA A 42 -15.67 12.58 -7.30
N ILE A 43 -14.67 12.97 -8.07
CA ILE A 43 -14.54 14.33 -8.61
C ILE A 43 -15.68 14.64 -9.57
N GLN A 44 -15.99 13.74 -10.50
CA GLN A 44 -17.04 13.92 -11.50
C GLN A 44 -18.43 14.14 -10.88
N PHE A 45 -18.75 13.39 -9.81
CA PHE A 45 -20.06 13.43 -9.15
C PHE A 45 -20.09 14.34 -7.91
N GLY A 46 -19.01 15.04 -7.56
CA GLY A 46 -18.93 15.85 -6.35
C GLY A 46 -19.11 15.03 -5.06
N ALA A 47 -18.68 13.77 -5.10
CA ALA A 47 -18.79 12.85 -3.96
C ALA A 47 -17.67 13.10 -2.94
N VAL A 48 -17.97 12.87 -1.65
CA VAL A 48 -16.95 12.83 -0.59
C VAL A 48 -16.05 11.64 -0.84
N ASN A 49 -14.73 11.87 -1.00
CA ASN A 49 -13.79 10.83 -1.37
C ASN A 49 -13.25 10.09 -0.14
N LEU A 50 -13.86 8.96 0.21
CA LEU A 50 -13.33 7.99 1.17
C LEU A 50 -12.69 6.75 0.49
N ALA A 51 -12.46 6.83 -0.82
CA ALA A 51 -11.80 5.74 -1.58
C ALA A 51 -10.28 5.81 -1.48
N GLN A 52 -9.69 6.98 -1.72
CA GLN A 52 -8.25 7.13 -1.79
C GLN A 52 -7.62 7.48 -0.44
N GLY A 53 -6.71 6.60 0.01
CA GLY A 53 -6.00 6.73 1.27
C GLY A 53 -4.87 7.76 1.26
N TYR A 54 -5.24 9.03 1.24
CA TYR A 54 -4.34 10.15 1.55
C TYR A 54 -5.04 11.16 2.47
N PRO A 55 -4.30 11.77 3.42
CA PRO A 55 -4.85 12.80 4.31
C PRO A 55 -5.30 14.04 3.53
N ASP A 56 -6.46 14.59 3.88
CA ASP A 56 -6.95 15.89 3.38
C ASP A 56 -6.68 17.03 4.37
N PHE A 57 -5.98 16.74 5.46
CA PHE A 57 -5.44 17.69 6.40
C PHE A 57 -3.95 17.98 6.14
N PRO A 58 -3.44 19.16 6.59
CA PRO A 58 -2.08 19.56 6.27
C PRO A 58 -1.02 18.68 6.94
N ALA A 59 0.10 18.49 6.23
CA ALA A 59 1.32 17.97 6.84
C ALA A 59 1.85 18.90 7.95
N PRO A 60 2.64 18.39 8.92
CA PRO A 60 3.23 19.19 9.99
C PRO A 60 3.99 20.41 9.47
N ALA A 61 3.74 21.58 10.06
CA ALA A 61 4.29 22.86 9.58
C ALA A 61 5.83 22.85 9.56
N HIS A 62 6.46 22.39 10.64
CA HIS A 62 7.92 22.35 10.77
C HIS A 62 8.60 21.45 9.72
N ILE A 63 7.95 20.36 9.28
CA ILE A 63 8.49 19.49 8.21
C ILE A 63 8.42 20.22 6.86
N LYS A 64 7.33 20.96 6.60
CA LYS A 64 7.20 21.78 5.39
C LYS A 64 8.20 22.92 5.37
N GLU A 65 8.44 23.54 6.52
CA GLU A 65 9.45 24.58 6.68
C GLU A 65 10.85 24.06 6.40
N ALA A 66 11.22 22.91 6.95
CA ALA A 66 12.51 22.27 6.67
C ALA A 66 12.71 21.98 5.17
N ALA A 67 11.66 21.57 4.46
CA ALA A 67 11.73 21.38 3.00
C ALA A 67 11.94 22.71 2.26
N ARG A 68 11.22 23.77 2.66
CA ARG A 68 11.37 25.11 2.09
C ARG A 68 12.78 25.66 2.32
N ASP A 69 13.31 25.49 3.53
CA ASP A 69 14.65 25.95 3.90
C ASP A 69 15.73 25.20 3.12
N ALA A 70 15.56 23.88 2.91
CA ALA A 70 16.47 23.09 2.07
C ALA A 70 16.48 23.57 0.61
N ILE A 71 15.32 23.89 0.04
CA ILE A 71 15.20 24.47 -1.31
C ILE A 71 15.91 25.83 -1.36
N SER A 72 15.69 26.68 -0.36
CA SER A 72 16.29 28.02 -0.26
C SER A 72 17.80 27.99 -0.02
N ALA A 73 18.31 26.93 0.60
CA ALA A 73 19.74 26.69 0.83
C ALA A 73 20.44 26.03 -0.38
N ASP A 74 19.79 26.00 -1.54
CA ASP A 74 20.31 25.41 -2.77
C ASP A 74 20.64 23.90 -2.70
N ILE A 75 19.98 23.15 -1.81
CA ILE A 75 20.04 21.68 -1.79
C ILE A 75 19.15 21.14 -2.93
N ASN A 76 19.46 21.52 -4.19
CA ASN A 76 18.62 21.27 -5.35
C ASN A 76 19.28 20.34 -6.39
N GLN A 77 20.53 19.94 -6.17
CA GLN A 77 21.24 19.00 -7.03
C GLN A 77 21.03 17.56 -6.57
N TYR A 78 21.44 16.61 -7.38
CA TYR A 78 21.36 15.20 -7.01
C TYR A 78 22.06 14.92 -5.68
N ALA A 79 21.35 14.27 -4.77
CA ALA A 79 22.01 13.54 -3.70
C ALA A 79 22.76 12.34 -4.32
N ILE A 80 23.63 11.69 -3.54
CA ILE A 80 24.11 10.37 -3.93
C ILE A 80 22.89 9.46 -4.18
N THR A 81 22.93 8.60 -5.21
CA THR A 81 21.73 7.95 -5.72
C THR A 81 20.96 7.15 -4.67
N TRP A 82 21.67 6.46 -3.76
CA TRP A 82 21.05 5.73 -2.66
C TRP A 82 20.63 6.60 -1.45
N GLY A 83 20.68 7.93 -1.58
CA GLY A 83 20.10 8.88 -0.64
C GLY A 83 21.09 9.77 0.10
N ALA A 84 20.63 10.97 0.49
CA ALA A 84 21.39 11.92 1.25
C ALA A 84 21.83 11.34 2.61
N LYS A 85 23.12 11.57 2.97
CA LYS A 85 23.68 11.00 4.21
C LYS A 85 22.90 11.37 5.46
N PRO A 86 22.48 12.64 5.70
CA PRO A 86 21.69 12.97 6.88
C PRO A 86 20.39 12.18 7.01
N PHE A 87 19.75 11.88 5.88
CA PHE A 87 18.50 11.12 5.89
C PHE A 87 18.76 9.63 6.16
N ARG A 88 19.79 9.05 5.56
CA ARG A 88 20.17 7.65 5.83
C ARG A 88 20.59 7.43 7.28
N ASP A 89 21.34 8.38 7.86
CA ASP A 89 21.72 8.36 9.29
C ASP A 89 20.46 8.43 10.19
N ALA A 90 19.49 9.28 9.84
CA ALA A 90 18.23 9.39 10.57
C ALA A 90 17.36 8.11 10.47
N ILE A 91 17.35 7.43 9.30
CA ILE A 91 16.69 6.15 9.12
C ILE A 91 17.34 5.09 10.02
N ALA A 92 18.67 4.97 10.02
CA ALA A 92 19.38 4.01 10.88
C ALA A 92 19.11 4.27 12.36
N ALA A 93 19.15 5.55 12.80
CA ALA A 93 18.86 5.94 14.18
C ALA A 93 17.42 5.58 14.59
N LYS A 94 16.43 5.78 13.67
CA LYS A 94 15.04 5.40 13.89
C LYS A 94 14.87 3.90 14.15
N TYR A 95 15.42 3.06 13.28
CA TYR A 95 15.26 1.61 13.43
C TYR A 95 15.99 1.07 14.67
N LYS A 96 17.14 1.62 15.02
CA LYS A 96 17.83 1.32 16.28
C LYS A 96 16.98 1.73 17.49
N LYS A 97 16.41 2.92 17.49
CA LYS A 97 15.60 3.45 18.60
C LYS A 97 14.31 2.63 18.81
N TRP A 98 13.55 2.38 17.74
CA TRP A 98 12.21 1.80 17.85
C TRP A 98 12.21 0.25 17.92
N TYR A 99 13.17 -0.39 17.25
CA TYR A 99 13.14 -1.83 17.05
C TYR A 99 14.43 -2.55 17.50
N GLY A 100 15.45 -1.81 17.90
CA GLY A 100 16.75 -2.39 18.23
C GLY A 100 17.52 -2.94 17.03
N LEU A 101 17.08 -2.60 15.81
CA LEU A 101 17.70 -3.03 14.57
C LEU A 101 18.82 -2.06 14.16
N GLU A 102 20.03 -2.57 14.04
CA GLU A 102 21.18 -1.80 13.58
C GLU A 102 21.38 -2.01 12.08
N TYR A 103 21.41 -0.91 11.33
CA TYR A 103 21.68 -0.86 9.89
C TYR A 103 22.83 0.07 9.60
N ASP A 104 23.77 -0.35 8.74
CA ASP A 104 24.82 0.52 8.22
C ASP A 104 24.23 1.49 7.17
N PRO A 105 24.25 2.82 7.44
CA PRO A 105 23.68 3.79 6.51
C PRO A 105 24.34 3.79 5.12
N GLU A 106 25.60 3.35 5.02
CA GLU A 106 26.33 3.32 3.75
C GLU A 106 26.03 2.04 2.95
N ARG A 107 25.75 0.92 3.61
CA ARG A 107 25.71 -0.39 2.96
C ARG A 107 24.32 -1.03 2.92
N GLU A 108 23.38 -0.60 3.77
CA GLU A 108 22.14 -1.32 4.00
C GLU A 108 20.88 -0.46 3.85
N ILE A 109 21.02 0.82 3.46
CA ILE A 109 19.91 1.76 3.29
C ILE A 109 19.90 2.31 1.86
N THR A 110 18.73 2.25 1.21
CA THR A 110 18.49 2.88 -0.10
C THR A 110 17.26 3.78 0.00
N VAL A 111 17.42 5.07 -0.27
CA VAL A 111 16.31 6.03 -0.32
C VAL A 111 15.69 6.00 -1.71
N CYS A 112 14.37 5.85 -1.75
CA CYS A 112 13.59 5.61 -2.96
C CYS A 112 12.54 6.70 -3.20
N CYS A 113 12.03 6.81 -4.42
CA CYS A 113 10.90 7.68 -4.78
C CYS A 113 9.56 7.15 -4.22
N GLY A 114 9.49 7.06 -2.88
CA GLY A 114 8.39 6.45 -2.12
C GLY A 114 8.51 4.93 -2.05
N SER A 115 7.70 4.33 -1.16
CA SER A 115 7.66 2.87 -0.99
C SER A 115 7.28 2.12 -2.27
N THR A 116 6.49 2.74 -3.16
CA THR A 116 6.10 2.12 -4.45
C THR A 116 7.33 1.81 -5.31
N GLU A 117 8.27 2.76 -5.43
CA GLU A 117 9.52 2.51 -6.14
C GLU A 117 10.41 1.54 -5.36
N GLY A 118 10.47 1.67 -4.01
CA GLY A 118 11.20 0.73 -3.17
C GLY A 118 10.74 -0.71 -3.33
N MET A 119 9.43 -0.96 -3.44
CA MET A 119 8.87 -2.30 -3.69
C MET A 119 9.30 -2.85 -5.04
N ILE A 120 9.07 -2.12 -6.13
CA ILE A 120 9.42 -2.62 -7.47
C ILE A 120 10.94 -2.76 -7.66
N ALA A 121 11.75 -1.85 -7.10
CA ALA A 121 13.21 -1.96 -7.13
C ALA A 121 13.70 -3.20 -6.37
N SER A 122 13.09 -3.48 -5.20
CA SER A 122 13.38 -4.70 -4.43
C SER A 122 13.00 -5.95 -5.22
N MET A 123 11.79 -5.99 -5.76
CA MET A 123 11.32 -7.13 -6.54
C MET A 123 12.20 -7.41 -7.75
N LEU A 124 12.52 -6.38 -8.55
CA LEU A 124 13.39 -6.53 -9.73
C LEU A 124 14.83 -6.90 -9.36
N GLY A 125 15.31 -6.42 -8.20
CA GLY A 125 16.68 -6.69 -7.74
C GLY A 125 16.89 -8.11 -7.20
N ILE A 126 15.83 -8.79 -6.75
CA ILE A 126 15.95 -10.08 -6.04
C ILE A 126 15.23 -11.25 -6.70
N THR A 127 14.28 -11.01 -7.61
CA THR A 127 13.54 -12.09 -8.27
C THR A 127 14.03 -12.34 -9.68
N ASN A 128 13.96 -13.59 -10.13
CA ASN A 128 14.19 -14.01 -11.50
C ASN A 128 12.89 -14.44 -12.17
N PRO A 129 12.81 -14.46 -13.50
CA PRO A 129 11.67 -15.01 -14.21
C PRO A 129 11.35 -16.45 -13.76
N GLY A 130 10.10 -16.67 -13.34
CA GLY A 130 9.61 -17.97 -12.89
C GLY A 130 9.77 -18.22 -11.38
N ASP A 131 10.44 -17.35 -10.64
CA ASP A 131 10.41 -17.40 -9.17
C ASP A 131 8.98 -17.20 -8.63
N GLU A 132 8.69 -17.80 -7.48
CA GLU A 132 7.41 -17.69 -6.81
C GLU A 132 7.47 -16.63 -5.71
N VAL A 133 6.45 -15.79 -5.67
CA VAL A 133 6.28 -14.78 -4.62
C VAL A 133 4.93 -14.99 -3.96
N ILE A 134 4.96 -15.27 -2.65
CA ILE A 134 3.74 -15.44 -1.86
C ILE A 134 3.19 -14.07 -1.51
N VAL A 135 1.88 -13.89 -1.69
CA VAL A 135 1.16 -12.65 -1.36
C VAL A 135 -0.11 -13.02 -0.60
N PHE A 136 -0.31 -12.43 0.56
CA PHE A 136 -1.58 -12.54 1.26
C PHE A 136 -2.68 -11.74 0.56
N GLU A 137 -3.87 -12.30 0.40
CA GLU A 137 -5.04 -11.57 -0.11
C GLU A 137 -6.15 -11.48 0.95
N PRO A 138 -6.84 -10.34 1.09
CA PRO A 138 -6.77 -9.16 0.22
C PRO A 138 -5.45 -8.40 0.36
N TYR A 139 -4.97 -7.82 -0.76
CA TYR A 139 -3.67 -7.15 -0.85
C TYR A 139 -3.78 -5.76 -1.48
N TYR A 140 -2.78 -4.92 -1.21
CA TYR A 140 -2.63 -3.64 -1.89
C TYR A 140 -2.34 -3.86 -3.39
N GLU A 141 -3.09 -3.18 -4.23
CA GLU A 141 -3.14 -3.40 -5.69
C GLU A 141 -1.79 -3.43 -6.42
N ASN A 142 -0.72 -2.80 -5.88
CA ASN A 142 0.59 -2.77 -6.52
C ASN A 142 1.30 -4.13 -6.54
N TYR A 143 1.09 -4.99 -5.56
CA TYR A 143 1.84 -6.27 -5.48
C TYR A 143 1.56 -7.19 -6.66
N GLY A 144 0.38 -7.10 -7.25
CA GLY A 144 0.03 -7.80 -8.48
C GLY A 144 0.89 -7.37 -9.68
N PRO A 145 0.84 -6.10 -10.08
CA PRO A 145 1.71 -5.53 -11.11
C PRO A 145 3.21 -5.73 -10.84
N ASP A 146 3.67 -5.58 -9.59
CA ASP A 146 5.09 -5.75 -9.25
C ASP A 146 5.57 -7.18 -9.56
N THR A 147 4.80 -8.20 -9.18
CA THR A 147 5.14 -9.60 -9.52
C THR A 147 5.12 -9.85 -11.03
N LEU A 148 4.16 -9.27 -11.76
CA LEU A 148 4.07 -9.41 -13.22
C LEU A 148 5.22 -8.71 -13.95
N LEU A 149 5.64 -7.54 -13.49
CA LEU A 149 6.76 -6.79 -14.07
C LEU A 149 8.09 -7.51 -13.90
N CYS A 150 8.22 -8.32 -12.86
CA CYS A 150 9.40 -9.15 -12.59
C CYS A 150 9.36 -10.53 -13.28
N ASP A 151 8.30 -10.83 -14.05
CA ASP A 151 8.03 -12.15 -14.61
C ASP A 151 8.01 -13.27 -13.55
N ALA A 152 7.69 -12.91 -12.29
CA ALA A 152 7.52 -13.84 -11.18
C ALA A 152 6.09 -14.40 -11.14
N ARG A 153 5.93 -15.55 -10.53
CA ARG A 153 4.62 -16.18 -10.29
C ARG A 153 4.10 -15.82 -8.91
N ARG A 154 2.95 -15.17 -8.85
CA ARG A 154 2.28 -14.90 -7.57
C ARG A 154 1.61 -16.17 -7.05
N VAL A 155 1.85 -16.50 -5.79
CA VAL A 155 1.18 -17.56 -5.02
C VAL A 155 0.37 -16.89 -3.92
N LEU A 156 -0.93 -17.20 -3.82
CA LEU A 156 -1.85 -16.50 -2.93
C LEU A 156 -2.14 -17.30 -1.67
N VAL A 157 -2.28 -16.60 -0.55
CA VAL A 157 -2.72 -17.13 0.74
C VAL A 157 -3.82 -16.22 1.28
N SER A 158 -4.95 -16.77 1.68
CA SER A 158 -6.12 -15.99 2.07
C SER A 158 -6.05 -15.51 3.52
N LEU A 159 -6.26 -14.22 3.72
CA LEU A 159 -6.65 -13.64 5.02
C LEU A 159 -8.17 -13.65 5.13
N ARG A 160 -8.71 -14.22 6.21
CA ARG A 160 -10.14 -14.45 6.37
C ARG A 160 -10.76 -13.55 7.43
N ALA A 161 -11.85 -12.88 7.06
CA ALA A 161 -12.65 -12.13 8.03
C ALA A 161 -13.24 -13.08 9.11
N PRO A 162 -13.51 -12.59 10.33
CA PRO A 162 -13.52 -11.18 10.73
C PRO A 162 -12.17 -10.61 11.18
N ASP A 163 -11.21 -11.44 11.59
CA ASP A 163 -9.92 -11.07 12.18
C ASP A 163 -8.75 -11.06 11.19
N TRP A 164 -9.04 -11.44 9.95
CA TRP A 164 -8.07 -11.51 8.86
C TRP A 164 -6.89 -12.46 9.18
N SER A 165 -7.16 -13.54 9.90
CA SER A 165 -6.19 -14.62 10.11
C SER A 165 -5.98 -15.43 8.82
N PHE A 166 -4.86 -16.14 8.76
CA PHE A 166 -4.56 -17.10 7.70
C PHE A 166 -4.52 -18.52 8.26
N ASP A 167 -4.75 -19.50 7.39
CA ASP A 167 -4.57 -20.92 7.69
C ASP A 167 -3.09 -21.30 7.54
N THR A 168 -2.49 -21.81 8.61
CA THR A 168 -1.06 -22.17 8.64
C THR A 168 -0.73 -23.29 7.63
N ASP A 169 -1.61 -24.24 7.44
CA ASP A 169 -1.40 -25.31 6.47
C ASP A 169 -1.53 -24.82 5.03
N GLU A 170 -2.43 -23.85 4.77
CA GLU A 170 -2.51 -23.16 3.48
C GLU A 170 -1.21 -22.39 3.20
N LEU A 171 -0.73 -21.63 4.19
CA LEU A 171 0.54 -20.92 4.07
C LEU A 171 1.71 -21.87 3.80
N ARG A 172 1.82 -22.96 4.56
CA ARG A 172 2.90 -23.95 4.35
C ARG A 172 2.86 -24.58 2.95
N ARG A 173 1.66 -24.91 2.44
CA ARG A 173 1.48 -25.43 1.07
C ARG A 173 1.83 -24.41 -0.02
N ALA A 174 1.79 -23.12 0.28
CA ALA A 174 2.16 -22.07 -0.65
C ALA A 174 3.67 -21.98 -0.88
N PHE A 175 4.48 -22.43 0.07
CA PHE A 175 5.93 -22.50 -0.08
C PHE A 175 6.37 -23.69 -0.93
N SER A 176 7.37 -23.48 -1.76
CA SER A 176 7.98 -24.47 -2.62
C SER A 176 9.49 -24.18 -2.79
N PRO A 177 10.28 -25.08 -3.38
CA PRO A 177 11.68 -24.78 -3.72
C PRO A 177 11.88 -23.60 -4.72
N ARG A 178 10.79 -23.09 -5.32
CA ARG A 178 10.82 -21.90 -6.17
C ARG A 178 10.40 -20.64 -5.45
N THR A 179 9.97 -20.73 -4.21
CA THR A 179 9.57 -19.56 -3.43
C THR A 179 10.78 -18.68 -3.16
N LYS A 180 10.81 -17.52 -3.80
CA LYS A 180 11.86 -16.52 -3.62
C LYS A 180 11.57 -15.58 -2.46
N ALA A 181 10.31 -15.17 -2.33
CA ALA A 181 9.92 -14.24 -1.30
C ALA A 181 8.45 -14.38 -0.89
N ILE A 182 8.14 -13.89 0.31
CA ILE A 182 6.79 -13.58 0.76
C ILE A 182 6.67 -12.07 0.96
N ILE A 183 5.57 -11.45 0.48
CA ILE A 183 5.26 -10.04 0.72
C ILE A 183 4.35 -9.93 1.95
N LEU A 184 4.80 -9.15 2.94
CA LEU A 184 4.06 -8.81 4.15
C LEU A 184 3.72 -7.34 4.14
N ASN A 185 2.44 -6.97 4.27
CA ASN A 185 2.03 -5.61 4.54
C ASN A 185 1.43 -5.54 5.93
N THR A 186 2.16 -4.92 6.87
CA THR A 186 1.74 -4.83 8.27
C THR A 186 2.11 -3.46 8.84
N PRO A 187 1.11 -2.71 9.33
CA PRO A 187 -0.34 -2.91 9.22
C PRO A 187 -0.84 -2.99 7.78
N ASN A 188 -1.86 -3.82 7.56
CA ASN A 188 -2.29 -4.20 6.21
C ASN A 188 -3.24 -3.19 5.56
N ASN A 189 -3.05 -2.95 4.29
CA ASN A 189 -4.03 -2.35 3.39
C ASN A 189 -4.56 -3.46 2.46
N PRO A 190 -5.86 -3.81 2.51
CA PRO A 190 -7.00 -2.98 2.94
C PRO A 190 -7.56 -3.26 4.35
N THR A 191 -7.14 -4.32 5.03
CA THR A 191 -7.87 -4.89 6.19
C THR A 191 -7.64 -4.17 7.51
N GLY A 192 -6.51 -3.47 7.64
CA GLY A 192 -6.08 -2.92 8.93
C GLY A 192 -5.53 -3.97 9.90
N LYS A 193 -5.30 -5.22 9.43
CA LYS A 193 -4.66 -6.26 10.24
C LYS A 193 -3.24 -5.85 10.62
N VAL A 194 -2.89 -6.10 11.88
CA VAL A 194 -1.52 -6.10 12.37
C VAL A 194 -1.15 -7.56 12.68
N PHE A 195 -0.10 -8.06 12.04
CA PHE A 195 0.33 -9.44 12.26
C PHE A 195 0.87 -9.60 13.68
N SER A 196 0.39 -10.62 14.38
CA SER A 196 0.85 -10.98 15.73
C SER A 196 2.25 -11.59 15.69
N ARG A 197 2.95 -11.56 16.83
CA ARG A 197 4.25 -12.23 16.97
C ARG A 197 4.18 -13.71 16.56
N ALA A 198 3.17 -14.44 17.01
CA ALA A 198 3.01 -15.87 16.68
C ALA A 198 2.84 -16.10 15.17
N GLU A 199 2.05 -15.25 14.48
CA GLU A 199 1.91 -15.32 13.02
C GLU A 199 3.24 -15.03 12.30
N LEU A 200 3.98 -14.02 12.78
CA LEU A 200 5.28 -13.67 12.21
C LEU A 200 6.34 -14.77 12.48
N GLU A 201 6.30 -15.45 13.62
CA GLU A 201 7.17 -16.58 13.92
C GLU A 201 6.93 -17.76 12.96
N ILE A 202 5.67 -18.09 12.67
CA ILE A 202 5.32 -19.09 11.65
C ILE A 202 5.89 -18.72 10.27
N ILE A 203 5.72 -17.45 9.88
CA ILE A 203 6.25 -16.96 8.58
C ILE A 203 7.78 -17.02 8.57
N ALA A 204 8.43 -16.63 9.66
CA ALA A 204 9.89 -16.66 9.79
C ALA A 204 10.46 -18.09 9.71
N GLU A 205 9.82 -19.05 10.38
CA GLU A 205 10.19 -20.47 10.29
C GLU A 205 10.11 -20.98 8.84
N LEU A 206 9.02 -20.68 8.12
CA LEU A 206 8.86 -21.08 6.73
C LEU A 206 9.88 -20.38 5.80
N CYS A 207 10.15 -19.09 6.01
CA CYS A 207 11.21 -18.40 5.26
C CYS A 207 12.58 -19.05 5.46
N GLN A 208 12.89 -19.49 6.67
CA GLN A 208 14.16 -20.18 6.97
C GLN A 208 14.19 -21.59 6.39
N GLU A 209 13.09 -22.34 6.51
CA GLU A 209 12.98 -23.71 5.98
C GLU A 209 13.15 -23.77 4.45
N PHE A 210 12.56 -22.79 3.73
CA PHE A 210 12.56 -22.76 2.26
C PHE A 210 13.61 -21.82 1.66
N ASP A 211 14.49 -21.24 2.48
CA ASP A 211 15.49 -20.23 2.07
C ASP A 211 14.87 -19.04 1.30
N ALA A 212 13.73 -18.59 1.76
CA ALA A 212 12.97 -17.48 1.18
C ALA A 212 13.20 -16.16 1.92
N LEU A 213 12.93 -15.05 1.25
CA LEU A 213 13.01 -13.69 1.79
C LEU A 213 11.64 -13.21 2.27
N ALA A 214 11.63 -12.31 3.26
CA ALA A 214 10.44 -11.53 3.62
C ALA A 214 10.60 -10.10 3.11
N ILE A 215 9.77 -9.67 2.15
CA ILE A 215 9.68 -8.28 1.72
C ILE A 215 8.52 -7.65 2.48
N THR A 216 8.79 -6.64 3.31
CA THR A 216 7.78 -6.05 4.17
C THR A 216 7.46 -4.62 3.75
N ASP A 217 6.17 -4.31 3.62
CA ASP A 217 5.65 -2.96 3.44
C ASP A 217 5.13 -2.47 4.79
N GLU A 218 5.89 -1.60 5.45
CA GLU A 218 5.67 -1.17 6.83
C GLU A 218 5.24 0.31 6.93
N ILE A 219 4.67 0.86 5.87
CA ILE A 219 4.35 2.30 5.78
C ILE A 219 3.34 2.78 6.83
N TYR A 220 2.63 1.88 7.52
CA TYR A 220 1.68 2.21 8.58
C TYR A 220 2.19 1.87 9.98
N GLU A 221 3.48 1.60 10.17
CA GLU A 221 4.09 1.09 11.41
C GLU A 221 3.73 1.87 12.68
N HIS A 222 3.45 3.17 12.58
CA HIS A 222 3.05 4.04 13.70
C HIS A 222 1.55 4.37 13.73
N ILE A 223 0.74 3.78 12.86
CA ILE A 223 -0.70 3.98 12.82
C ILE A 223 -1.37 2.71 13.33
N LEU A 224 -1.47 2.62 14.65
CA LEU A 224 -1.87 1.43 15.40
C LEU A 224 -2.93 1.80 16.44
N TYR A 225 -3.78 0.85 16.82
CA TYR A 225 -4.92 1.08 17.69
C TYR A 225 -5.06 -0.02 18.74
N ASP A 226 -5.77 0.29 19.83
CA ASP A 226 -6.24 -0.69 20.82
C ASP A 226 -5.10 -1.53 21.42
N GLY A 227 -3.90 -0.93 21.57
CA GLY A 227 -2.72 -1.61 22.13
C GLY A 227 -1.99 -2.53 21.16
N ALA A 228 -2.35 -2.54 19.87
CA ALA A 228 -1.60 -3.29 18.87
C ALA A 228 -0.15 -2.76 18.76
N THR A 229 0.78 -3.68 18.54
CA THR A 229 2.20 -3.35 18.42
C THR A 229 2.72 -3.83 17.07
N HIS A 230 3.39 -2.93 16.33
CA HIS A 230 4.11 -3.30 15.12
C HIS A 230 5.40 -4.03 15.46
N ILE A 231 5.62 -5.16 14.82
CA ILE A 231 6.82 -5.98 14.97
C ILE A 231 7.42 -6.17 13.58
N PRO A 232 8.55 -5.51 13.25
CA PRO A 232 9.27 -5.84 12.02
C PRO A 232 9.76 -7.28 12.07
N ILE A 233 9.48 -8.07 11.04
CA ILE A 233 9.89 -9.48 11.00
C ILE A 233 11.42 -9.62 11.10
N ALA A 234 12.17 -8.63 10.68
CA ALA A 234 13.63 -8.55 10.82
C ALA A 234 14.14 -8.64 12.28
N THR A 235 13.26 -8.38 13.27
CA THR A 235 13.60 -8.53 14.70
C THR A 235 13.57 -9.98 15.18
N LEU A 236 12.99 -10.89 14.39
CA LEU A 236 12.92 -12.30 14.75
C LEU A 236 14.24 -13.02 14.44
N PRO A 237 14.60 -14.05 15.21
CA PRO A 237 15.82 -14.80 14.98
C PRO A 237 15.94 -15.31 13.53
N GLY A 238 17.11 -15.11 12.90
CA GLY A 238 17.38 -15.56 11.54
C GLY A 238 16.71 -14.75 10.41
N MET A 239 15.98 -13.67 10.74
CA MET A 239 15.26 -12.89 9.74
C MET A 239 15.96 -11.58 9.33
N ARG A 240 16.96 -11.10 10.10
CA ARG A 240 17.65 -9.84 9.82
C ARG A 240 18.27 -9.80 8.41
N GLU A 241 18.92 -10.86 8.00
CA GLU A 241 19.58 -11.01 6.70
C GLU A 241 18.62 -11.45 5.59
N ARG A 242 17.41 -11.91 5.95
CA ARG A 242 16.36 -12.40 5.05
C ARG A 242 15.23 -11.40 4.84
N SER A 243 15.32 -10.21 5.43
CA SER A 243 14.26 -9.21 5.35
C SER A 243 14.66 -8.05 4.46
N VAL A 244 13.70 -7.61 3.65
CA VAL A 244 13.74 -6.36 2.90
C VAL A 244 12.59 -5.50 3.41
N LEU A 245 12.91 -4.49 4.23
CA LEU A 245 11.92 -3.59 4.81
C LEU A 245 11.73 -2.37 3.92
N VAL A 246 10.50 -2.13 3.51
CA VAL A 246 10.11 -0.98 2.69
C VAL A 246 9.22 -0.06 3.51
N ASN A 247 9.56 1.22 3.52
CA ASN A 247 8.80 2.23 4.26
C ASN A 247 8.87 3.60 3.58
N SER A 248 8.15 4.59 4.08
CA SER A 248 8.17 5.95 3.54
C SER A 248 7.70 7.01 4.53
N MET A 249 7.95 8.27 4.19
CA MET A 249 7.39 9.42 4.91
C MET A 249 5.89 9.60 4.68
N SER A 250 5.34 8.97 3.67
CA SER A 250 4.03 9.27 3.09
C SER A 250 2.88 9.29 4.09
N LYS A 251 2.83 8.33 5.00
CA LYS A 251 1.67 8.08 5.86
C LYS A 251 1.85 8.72 7.23
N THR A 252 2.94 8.44 7.88
CA THR A 252 3.27 8.95 9.21
C THR A 252 3.33 10.48 9.26
N TYR A 253 3.80 11.11 8.18
CA TYR A 253 3.99 12.57 8.13
C TYR A 253 3.02 13.29 7.18
N SER A 254 2.01 12.59 6.66
CA SER A 254 0.99 13.17 5.77
C SER A 254 1.54 13.85 4.51
N VAL A 255 2.60 13.29 3.92
CA VAL A 255 3.29 13.84 2.75
C VAL A 255 3.31 12.85 1.57
N THR A 256 2.18 12.25 1.27
CA THR A 256 2.06 11.21 0.23
C THR A 256 2.58 11.66 -1.14
N GLY A 257 2.46 12.94 -1.47
CA GLY A 257 2.91 13.54 -2.72
C GLY A 257 4.41 13.83 -2.80
N TRP A 258 5.15 13.74 -1.68
CA TRP A 258 6.59 14.02 -1.67
C TRP A 258 7.42 12.91 -2.31
N ARG A 259 6.89 11.71 -2.36
CA ARG A 259 7.56 10.56 -2.95
C ARG A 259 8.96 10.32 -2.35
N VAL A 260 9.04 10.23 -1.03
CA VAL A 260 10.26 9.87 -0.28
C VAL A 260 10.00 8.64 0.55
N GLY A 261 10.74 7.58 0.29
CA GLY A 261 10.70 6.31 1.00
C GLY A 261 12.09 5.71 1.11
N TRP A 262 12.19 4.51 1.65
CA TRP A 262 13.47 3.81 1.81
C TRP A 262 13.27 2.31 1.85
N VAL A 263 14.35 1.61 1.56
CA VAL A 263 14.50 0.17 1.69
C VAL A 263 15.67 -0.12 2.61
N LEU A 264 15.50 -1.07 3.53
CA LEU A 264 16.52 -1.61 4.40
C LEU A 264 16.70 -3.10 4.09
N ALA A 265 17.92 -3.51 3.83
CA ALA A 265 18.24 -4.91 3.52
C ALA A 265 19.70 -5.22 3.84
N ALA A 266 20.05 -6.50 3.90
CA ALA A 266 21.45 -6.94 4.00
C ALA A 266 22.28 -6.41 2.82
N PRO A 267 23.61 -6.25 2.98
CA PRO A 267 24.46 -5.58 1.99
C PRO A 267 24.36 -6.14 0.56
N ASP A 268 24.30 -7.46 0.40
CA ASP A 268 24.22 -8.09 -0.92
C ASP A 268 22.87 -7.83 -1.61
N LEU A 269 21.78 -7.85 -0.85
CA LEU A 269 20.46 -7.48 -1.34
C LEU A 269 20.40 -5.98 -1.68
N THR A 270 20.97 -5.14 -0.82
CA THR A 270 21.05 -3.69 -1.03
C THR A 270 21.82 -3.35 -2.31
N ASP A 271 22.93 -4.01 -2.60
CA ASP A 271 23.70 -3.81 -3.85
C ASP A 271 22.85 -4.11 -5.08
N SER A 272 22.09 -5.20 -5.05
CA SER A 272 21.17 -5.57 -6.15
C SER A 272 20.03 -4.57 -6.30
N ILE A 273 19.41 -4.14 -5.20
CA ILE A 273 18.31 -3.18 -5.20
C ILE A 273 18.79 -1.81 -5.70
N ARG A 274 19.96 -1.34 -5.27
CA ARG A 274 20.55 -0.07 -5.70
C ARG A 274 20.82 -0.01 -7.20
N LYS A 275 21.27 -1.11 -7.81
CA LYS A 275 21.46 -1.21 -9.27
C LYS A 275 20.18 -0.98 -10.03
N VAL A 276 19.06 -1.50 -9.54
CA VAL A 276 17.74 -1.29 -10.15
C VAL A 276 17.27 0.14 -9.90
N HIS A 277 17.32 0.59 -8.65
CA HIS A 277 16.92 1.94 -8.23
C HIS A 277 17.61 3.03 -9.06
N ASP A 278 18.92 2.90 -9.28
CA ASP A 278 19.73 3.87 -10.01
C ASP A 278 19.22 4.12 -11.44
N PHE A 279 18.79 3.05 -12.12
CA PHE A 279 18.24 3.15 -13.49
C PHE A 279 16.73 3.38 -13.57
N LEU A 280 15.98 3.18 -12.48
CA LEU A 280 14.56 3.51 -12.46
C LEU A 280 14.32 5.01 -12.26
N THR A 281 14.99 5.62 -11.28
CA THR A 281 14.64 6.97 -10.80
C THR A 281 15.84 7.88 -10.54
N VAL A 282 17.09 7.35 -10.52
CA VAL A 282 18.31 8.05 -10.13
C VAL A 282 18.34 8.42 -8.65
N GLY A 283 17.23 8.87 -8.08
CA GLY A 283 17.11 9.22 -6.67
C GLY A 283 15.88 10.04 -6.34
N ALA A 284 15.51 10.06 -5.07
CA ALA A 284 14.45 10.91 -4.55
C ALA A 284 14.90 12.38 -4.44
N ALA A 285 13.95 13.32 -4.41
CA ALA A 285 14.21 14.76 -4.37
C ALA A 285 15.07 15.15 -3.14
N ALA A 286 16.25 15.68 -3.38
CA ALA A 286 17.24 15.99 -2.34
C ALA A 286 16.72 16.92 -1.22
N PRO A 287 16.01 18.04 -1.51
CA PRO A 287 15.51 18.92 -0.45
C PRO A 287 14.48 18.23 0.44
N LEU A 288 13.69 17.29 -0.11
CA LEU A 288 12.68 16.55 0.67
C LEU A 288 13.34 15.46 1.54
N GLN A 289 14.48 14.92 1.14
CA GLN A 289 15.28 14.04 1.99
C GLN A 289 15.85 14.78 3.19
N GLN A 290 16.27 16.03 3.01
CA GLN A 290 16.75 16.88 4.11
C GLN A 290 15.64 17.11 5.14
N ALA A 291 14.42 17.44 4.69
CA ALA A 291 13.25 17.54 5.56
C ALA A 291 12.90 16.19 6.20
N GLY A 292 13.14 15.08 5.51
CA GLY A 292 12.96 13.73 6.01
C GLY A 292 13.82 13.40 7.21
N ALA A 293 15.07 13.85 7.22
CA ALA A 293 15.96 13.68 8.38
C ALA A 293 15.38 14.34 9.65
N LEU A 294 14.80 15.53 9.53
CA LEU A 294 14.08 16.17 10.62
C LEU A 294 12.79 15.43 11.00
N ALA A 295 12.04 14.96 10.02
CA ALA A 295 10.80 14.22 10.26
C ALA A 295 11.04 12.95 11.08
N LEU A 296 12.10 12.19 10.79
CA LEU A 296 12.44 10.96 11.51
C LEU A 296 12.97 11.21 12.94
N SER A 297 13.38 12.43 13.25
CA SER A 297 13.87 12.81 14.59
C SER A 297 12.77 13.27 15.55
N GLN A 298 11.50 13.13 15.18
CA GLN A 298 10.39 13.52 16.05
C GLN A 298 10.42 12.79 17.40
N PRO A 299 9.99 13.46 18.49
CA PRO A 299 9.87 12.82 19.80
C PRO A 299 8.76 11.77 19.80
N GLU A 300 8.77 10.88 20.79
CA GLU A 300 7.77 9.81 20.91
C GLU A 300 6.33 10.31 20.97
N ASP A 301 6.12 11.45 21.64
CA ASP A 301 4.80 12.09 21.76
C ASP A 301 4.17 12.39 20.41
N TYR A 302 4.98 12.68 19.36
CA TYR A 302 4.45 12.85 18.00
C TYR A 302 3.70 11.59 17.52
N TYR A 303 4.29 10.42 17.74
CA TYR A 303 3.73 9.14 17.26
C TYR A 303 2.55 8.69 18.13
N VAL A 304 2.59 9.00 19.44
CA VAL A 304 1.46 8.78 20.35
C VAL A 304 0.25 9.61 19.91
N HIS A 305 0.42 10.91 19.72
CA HIS A 305 -0.65 11.80 19.26
C HIS A 305 -1.16 11.41 17.85
N LEU A 306 -0.27 10.98 16.95
CA LEU A 306 -0.64 10.48 15.63
C LEU A 306 -1.59 9.28 15.74
N SER A 307 -1.23 8.30 16.56
CA SER A 307 -2.03 7.09 16.79
C SER A 307 -3.39 7.43 17.43
N GLU A 308 -3.41 8.31 18.43
CA GLU A 308 -4.63 8.76 19.11
C GLU A 308 -5.58 9.51 18.15
N ASP A 309 -5.04 10.44 17.33
CA ASP A 309 -5.87 11.20 16.39
C ASP A 309 -6.47 10.29 15.30
N TYR A 310 -5.67 9.37 14.76
CA TYR A 310 -6.20 8.37 13.82
C TYR A 310 -7.18 7.41 14.48
N GLY A 311 -6.97 7.03 15.74
CA GLY A 311 -7.93 6.23 16.52
C GLY A 311 -9.29 6.89 16.63
N LYS A 312 -9.32 8.19 16.96
CA LYS A 312 -10.57 8.98 17.01
C LYS A 312 -11.25 9.06 15.64
N ARG A 313 -10.50 9.27 14.55
CA ARG A 313 -11.04 9.27 13.17
C ARG A 313 -11.61 7.93 12.78
N ARG A 314 -10.92 6.84 13.14
CA ARG A 314 -11.41 5.47 12.97
C ARG A 314 -12.77 5.28 13.65
N ASP A 315 -12.85 5.63 14.93
CA ASP A 315 -14.04 5.41 15.73
C ASP A 315 -15.20 6.31 15.24
N THR A 316 -14.90 7.53 14.79
CA THR A 316 -15.88 8.39 14.13
C THR A 316 -16.44 7.73 12.86
N LEU A 317 -15.60 7.24 11.96
CA LEU A 317 -16.09 6.62 10.74
C LEU A 317 -16.77 5.28 11.00
N LEU A 318 -16.31 4.47 11.97
CA LEU A 318 -16.98 3.25 12.38
C LEU A 318 -18.43 3.53 12.83
N GLY A 319 -18.62 4.51 13.74
CA GLY A 319 -19.97 4.89 14.19
C GLY A 319 -20.87 5.38 13.05
N ILE A 320 -20.32 6.13 12.09
CA ILE A 320 -21.05 6.58 10.90
C ILE A 320 -21.48 5.38 10.04
N LEU A 321 -20.57 4.47 9.74
CA LEU A 321 -20.84 3.32 8.87
C LEU A 321 -21.82 2.34 9.53
N GLU A 322 -21.61 2.02 10.79
CA GLU A 322 -22.51 1.14 11.57
C GLU A 322 -23.92 1.76 11.69
N GLY A 323 -24.00 3.07 11.93
CA GLY A 323 -25.27 3.81 11.93
C GLY A 323 -26.00 3.80 10.58
N ALA A 324 -25.27 3.71 9.48
CA ALA A 324 -25.79 3.56 8.13
C ALA A 324 -26.07 2.09 7.72
N GLY A 325 -25.91 1.13 8.63
CA GLY A 325 -26.22 -0.29 8.41
C GLY A 325 -25.08 -1.16 7.84
N PHE A 326 -23.85 -0.64 7.74
CA PHE A 326 -22.71 -1.44 7.33
C PHE A 326 -22.24 -2.37 8.44
N ARG A 327 -21.90 -3.60 8.10
CA ARG A 327 -21.17 -4.51 8.98
C ARG A 327 -19.67 -4.24 8.85
N CYS A 328 -19.09 -3.56 9.84
CA CYS A 328 -17.69 -3.16 9.81
C CYS A 328 -16.75 -4.22 10.39
N PHE A 329 -15.54 -4.32 9.81
CA PHE A 329 -14.41 -5.05 10.40
C PHE A 329 -13.47 -4.02 11.02
N ARG A 330 -13.39 -4.01 12.37
CA ARG A 330 -12.61 -3.02 13.13
C ARG A 330 -11.11 -3.21 12.88
N PRO A 331 -10.40 -2.22 12.31
CA PRO A 331 -8.97 -2.34 12.05
C PRO A 331 -8.14 -2.14 13.33
N SER A 332 -7.04 -2.89 13.45
CA SER A 332 -6.02 -2.71 14.49
C SER A 332 -4.87 -1.79 14.07
N GLY A 333 -4.78 -1.44 12.79
CA GLY A 333 -3.77 -0.52 12.24
C GLY A 333 -4.17 0.03 10.87
N ALA A 334 -3.24 0.78 10.24
CA ALA A 334 -3.49 1.54 9.01
C ALA A 334 -4.65 2.53 9.17
N TYR A 335 -5.30 2.96 8.10
CA TYR A 335 -6.40 3.91 8.20
C TYR A 335 -7.56 3.56 7.24
N TYR A 336 -7.88 2.26 7.19
CA TYR A 336 -8.95 1.71 6.37
C TYR A 336 -9.92 0.88 7.19
N ILE A 337 -11.17 0.86 6.76
CA ILE A 337 -12.21 -0.02 7.27
C ILE A 337 -12.75 -0.83 6.11
N MET A 338 -12.64 -2.15 6.20
CA MET A 338 -13.38 -3.08 5.35
C MET A 338 -14.78 -3.27 5.92
N THR A 339 -15.77 -3.33 5.04
CA THR A 339 -17.18 -3.55 5.42
C THR A 339 -17.81 -4.61 4.56
N ASP A 340 -18.72 -5.39 5.13
CA ASP A 340 -19.59 -6.32 4.43
C ASP A 340 -20.89 -5.59 4.03
N ILE A 341 -21.24 -5.70 2.75
CA ILE A 341 -22.39 -5.05 2.14
C ILE A 341 -23.54 -6.02 1.80
N SER A 342 -23.46 -7.28 2.22
CA SER A 342 -24.45 -8.31 1.89
C SER A 342 -25.89 -7.92 2.31
N GLY A 343 -26.01 -7.06 3.34
CA GLY A 343 -27.29 -6.56 3.84
C GLY A 343 -28.00 -5.54 2.93
N PHE A 344 -27.31 -4.97 1.92
CA PHE A 344 -27.87 -3.89 1.11
C PHE A 344 -28.58 -4.37 -0.19
N GLY A 345 -28.53 -5.66 -0.50
CA GLY A 345 -29.30 -6.24 -1.61
C GLY A 345 -28.74 -5.90 -3.01
N TYR A 346 -27.51 -5.45 -3.12
CA TYR A 346 -26.85 -5.19 -4.41
C TYR A 346 -26.22 -6.46 -4.97
N PRO A 347 -26.13 -6.59 -6.31
CA PRO A 347 -25.60 -7.79 -6.94
C PRO A 347 -24.10 -8.02 -6.69
N ASN A 348 -23.34 -6.96 -6.45
CA ASN A 348 -21.92 -7.00 -6.11
C ASN A 348 -21.42 -5.63 -5.61
N ASP A 349 -20.18 -5.59 -5.14
CA ASP A 349 -19.48 -4.44 -4.61
C ASP A 349 -19.27 -3.30 -5.62
N VAL A 350 -19.04 -3.61 -6.90
CA VAL A 350 -18.87 -2.60 -7.96
C VAL A 350 -20.16 -1.84 -8.20
N ALA A 351 -21.29 -2.55 -8.29
CA ALA A 351 -22.60 -1.94 -8.45
C ALA A 351 -22.95 -1.05 -7.24
N PHE A 352 -22.63 -1.53 -6.03
CA PHE A 352 -22.85 -0.77 -4.81
C PHE A 352 -21.93 0.46 -4.69
N ALA A 353 -20.63 0.33 -5.00
CA ALA A 353 -19.70 1.46 -4.99
C ALA A 353 -20.11 2.55 -5.98
N ARG A 354 -20.61 2.18 -7.17
CA ARG A 354 -21.18 3.14 -8.12
C ARG A 354 -22.42 3.83 -7.58
N HIS A 355 -23.34 3.08 -6.98
CA HIS A 355 -24.52 3.65 -6.32
C HIS A 355 -24.12 4.66 -5.22
N LEU A 356 -23.14 4.30 -4.38
CA LEU A 356 -22.64 5.19 -3.34
C LEU A 356 -22.11 6.51 -3.92
N ILE A 357 -21.39 6.47 -5.03
CA ILE A 357 -20.83 7.67 -5.67
C ILE A 357 -21.95 8.50 -6.34
N GLU A 358 -22.77 7.87 -7.17
CA GLU A 358 -23.70 8.55 -8.08
C GLU A 358 -24.97 9.04 -7.36
N ASN A 359 -25.49 8.28 -6.40
CA ASN A 359 -26.77 8.54 -5.77
C ASN A 359 -26.64 9.02 -4.32
N VAL A 360 -25.66 8.51 -3.56
CA VAL A 360 -25.42 8.89 -2.16
C VAL A 360 -24.42 10.02 -2.04
N GLY A 361 -23.42 10.05 -2.93
CA GLY A 361 -22.38 11.07 -2.96
C GLY A 361 -21.18 10.76 -2.06
N VAL A 362 -20.87 9.48 -1.82
CA VAL A 362 -19.69 9.02 -1.07
C VAL A 362 -18.93 8.00 -1.90
N ALA A 363 -17.63 8.21 -2.09
CA ALA A 363 -16.78 7.28 -2.82
C ALA A 363 -16.09 6.29 -1.86
N SER A 364 -16.08 5.04 -2.25
CA SER A 364 -15.42 3.91 -1.59
C SER A 364 -14.66 3.08 -2.61
N VAL A 365 -13.95 2.05 -2.20
CA VAL A 365 -13.27 1.12 -3.11
C VAL A 365 -13.96 -0.24 -3.07
N PRO A 366 -14.35 -0.79 -4.24
CA PRO A 366 -14.88 -2.16 -4.33
C PRO A 366 -13.88 -3.18 -3.76
N GLY A 367 -14.38 -4.10 -2.92
CA GLY A 367 -13.54 -5.10 -2.27
C GLY A 367 -12.92 -6.09 -3.24
N SER A 368 -13.63 -6.41 -4.32
CA SER A 368 -13.14 -7.30 -5.40
C SER A 368 -11.80 -6.86 -5.99
N SER A 369 -11.47 -5.56 -5.94
CA SER A 369 -10.21 -5.02 -6.43
C SER A 369 -8.98 -5.42 -5.61
N PHE A 370 -9.17 -5.97 -4.41
CA PHE A 370 -8.09 -6.42 -3.53
C PHE A 370 -7.84 -7.93 -3.60
N PHE A 371 -8.55 -8.64 -4.46
CA PHE A 371 -8.44 -10.09 -4.65
C PHE A 371 -8.09 -10.43 -6.09
N SER A 372 -7.38 -11.54 -6.28
CA SER A 372 -7.10 -12.07 -7.62
C SER A 372 -8.34 -12.68 -8.27
N ASP A 373 -9.16 -13.38 -7.48
CA ASP A 373 -10.50 -13.75 -7.88
C ASP A 373 -11.48 -12.71 -7.32
N PRO A 374 -12.08 -11.86 -8.19
CA PRO A 374 -13.00 -10.82 -7.76
C PRO A 374 -14.18 -11.33 -6.92
N SER A 375 -14.57 -12.60 -7.08
CA SER A 375 -15.69 -13.19 -6.34
C SER A 375 -15.47 -13.22 -4.83
N HIS A 376 -14.21 -13.32 -4.37
CA HIS A 376 -13.86 -13.34 -2.95
C HIS A 376 -14.12 -11.99 -2.26
N GLY A 377 -14.06 -10.89 -3.00
CA GLY A 377 -14.29 -9.53 -2.48
C GLY A 377 -15.63 -8.92 -2.88
N SER A 378 -16.48 -9.64 -3.65
CA SER A 378 -17.70 -9.09 -4.27
C SER A 378 -18.78 -8.62 -3.29
N HIS A 379 -18.66 -8.97 -2.01
CA HIS A 379 -19.52 -8.54 -0.91
C HIS A 379 -18.85 -7.55 0.04
N LEU A 380 -17.67 -7.04 -0.33
CA LEU A 380 -16.87 -6.15 0.53
C LEU A 380 -16.69 -4.77 -0.09
N ILE A 381 -16.54 -3.76 0.77
CA ILE A 381 -16.16 -2.39 0.38
C ILE A 381 -15.15 -1.85 1.38
N ARG A 382 -14.17 -1.07 0.89
CA ARG A 382 -13.19 -0.38 1.73
C ARG A 382 -13.44 1.12 1.78
N PHE A 383 -13.45 1.68 2.99
CA PHE A 383 -13.40 3.12 3.25
C PHE A 383 -12.08 3.52 3.90
N CYS A 384 -11.63 4.77 3.71
CA CYS A 384 -10.51 5.33 4.44
C CYS A 384 -10.97 6.43 5.40
N PHE A 385 -10.34 6.51 6.58
CA PHE A 385 -10.64 7.53 7.60
C PHE A 385 -9.51 8.55 7.81
N CYS A 386 -8.50 8.57 6.95
CA CYS A 386 -7.45 9.59 6.95
C CYS A 386 -7.97 10.93 6.40
N LYS A 387 -9.05 11.45 6.99
CA LYS A 387 -9.75 12.64 6.54
C LYS A 387 -9.98 13.60 7.71
N LYS A 388 -10.22 14.89 7.41
CA LYS A 388 -10.69 15.85 8.41
C LYS A 388 -12.02 15.39 9.01
N TYR A 389 -12.31 15.80 10.22
CA TYR A 389 -13.57 15.46 10.86
C TYR A 389 -14.76 15.99 10.07
N GLU A 390 -14.67 17.20 9.51
CA GLU A 390 -15.71 17.80 8.67
C GLU A 390 -15.98 16.95 7.40
N THR A 391 -14.92 16.33 6.86
CA THR A 391 -15.06 15.41 5.69
C THR A 391 -15.78 14.12 6.10
N LEU A 392 -15.44 13.56 7.27
CA LEU A 392 -16.12 12.36 7.79
C LEU A 392 -17.59 12.63 8.12
N GLU A 393 -17.89 13.76 8.76
CA GLU A 393 -19.25 14.20 9.08
C GLU A 393 -20.09 14.45 7.80
N ALA A 394 -19.49 15.08 6.78
CA ALA A 394 -20.12 15.26 5.47
C ALA A 394 -20.45 13.92 4.81
N ALA A 395 -19.55 12.92 4.91
CA ALA A 395 -19.84 11.57 4.45
C ALA A 395 -21.00 10.93 5.26
N GLY A 396 -21.00 11.07 6.58
CA GLY A 396 -22.06 10.57 7.46
C GLY A 396 -23.42 11.14 7.09
N SER A 397 -23.51 12.46 6.90
CA SER A 397 -24.74 13.14 6.49
C SER A 397 -25.32 12.64 5.16
N ARG A 398 -24.45 12.14 4.27
CA ARG A 398 -24.85 11.54 2.99
C ARG A 398 -25.23 10.06 3.13
N LEU A 399 -24.45 9.30 3.90
CA LEU A 399 -24.67 7.86 4.13
C LEU A 399 -25.99 7.57 4.87
N ASN A 400 -26.48 8.50 5.69
CA ASN A 400 -27.80 8.39 6.35
C ASN A 400 -28.98 8.35 5.37
N ARG A 401 -28.73 8.42 4.06
CA ARG A 401 -29.76 8.36 3.00
C ARG A 401 -29.84 7.01 2.29
N ILE A 402 -29.01 6.05 2.70
CA ILE A 402 -28.99 4.70 2.11
C ILE A 402 -30.23 3.90 2.50
#